data_5a25eaa9c27494a7247cec1210342dba
#
_entry.id   5a25eaa9c27494a7247cec1210342dba
#
_cell.length_a   1.000
_cell.length_b   1.000
_cell.length_c   1.000
_cell.angle_alpha   90.00
_cell.angle_beta   90.00
_cell.angle_gamma   90.00
#
_symmetry.space_group_name_H-M   'P 1'
#
loop_
_entity.id
_entity.type
_entity.pdbx_description
1 polymer ?
#
loop_
_entity_poly.entity_id
_entity_poly.type
_entity_poly.pdbx_seq_one_letter_code
_entity_poly.pdbx_strand_id
1 'polypeptide(L)'
;MERKGQSLLYKKITWQTYLSAAVIFVTGILLIVRACYGMDTTDETFYLATARRFSDGDLLFKHDWNTAQVMGLVLLPLYRFYVFWNGSSEGIILFSRILFVLLEVFTASFLFRILKRVTGNCGTALLCALCALLYVRGNIINLSYYSLGMHTFLLAVLWWIQFETGSRRRGFLVLSGISFSISVLCMPYMAVCFFLIAAAGIFRRNKEVFWFSCGVFAAAAGFLCIFGRWIPWEGLWEYIPLMFQDPEMDQDGVFKRLWELFLYYINVFLRFTWPLYIFTVTASFIAGRGILKTKQRKERTYLAWLLLAEFFIQSVYVRTFFESGIIITFLLLAVQLQLLYPECREEELETYFLVPGIAFGLVWVIGSNVGHRVANMSFLMLDIWGIHFVRRLFQKQRTAMRIGGHMPAYLLLAVLGIIRFFDVYRDGVVSELSSRVSSGVMAGIYTEAQRADTYERIVEVLRTETADTDTLAVLGCNPWVYMDSPGRCGSYITWTIHSEKTVLNKYYERFPEKVPNVILLLPPELGAYTSWRFSSHGAGRHVEEQPELEGILKQIAEEEGYVRTEKNGVVIYRQKEINQYD
;
A
#
# COMPACT_ATOMS: atom_id res chain seq x y z
N MET A 1 -24.93 -17.46 30.94
CA MET A 1 -25.70 -16.64 30.00
C MET A 1 -26.10 -17.51 28.83
N GLU A 2 -27.34 -17.94 28.80
CA GLU A 2 -27.91 -18.76 27.74
C GLU A 2 -28.04 -17.94 26.46
N ARG A 3 -27.21 -18.23 25.45
CA ARG A 3 -27.39 -17.70 24.09
C ARG A 3 -28.53 -18.50 23.46
N LYS A 4 -29.71 -17.87 23.33
CA LYS A 4 -30.82 -18.36 22.51
C LYS A 4 -30.29 -18.78 21.13
N GLY A 5 -30.50 -20.05 20.79
CA GLY A 5 -30.26 -20.58 19.47
C GLY A 5 -31.05 -19.79 18.41
N GLN A 6 -30.36 -18.82 17.74
CA GLN A 6 -30.92 -18.23 16.54
C GLN A 6 -30.83 -19.28 15.44
N SER A 7 -32.00 -19.87 15.12
CA SER A 7 -32.18 -20.65 13.90
C SER A 7 -31.57 -19.91 12.72
N LEU A 8 -30.75 -20.61 11.95
CA LEU A 8 -30.22 -20.17 10.64
C LEU A 8 -31.41 -19.95 9.69
N LEU A 9 -32.14 -18.85 9.88
CA LEU A 9 -33.03 -18.31 8.88
C LEU A 9 -32.14 -17.90 7.70
N TYR A 10 -32.21 -18.68 6.64
CA TYR A 10 -31.86 -18.25 5.29
C TYR A 10 -32.62 -16.95 5.02
N LYS A 11 -32.05 -15.79 5.42
CA LYS A 11 -32.63 -14.49 5.08
C LYS A 11 -32.66 -14.44 3.57
N LYS A 12 -33.87 -14.41 2.98
CA LYS A 12 -34.10 -14.23 1.54
C LYS A 12 -33.13 -13.15 1.05
N ILE A 13 -32.33 -13.47 0.02
CA ILE A 13 -31.47 -12.50 -0.63
C ILE A 13 -32.40 -11.41 -1.16
N THR A 14 -32.25 -10.20 -0.64
CA THR A 14 -33.11 -9.07 -1.00
C THR A 14 -32.59 -8.43 -2.30
N TRP A 15 -33.48 -7.74 -3.04
CA TRP A 15 -33.08 -6.98 -4.23
C TRP A 15 -31.94 -5.97 -3.92
N GLN A 16 -31.91 -5.41 -2.71
CA GLN A 16 -30.83 -4.54 -2.24
C GLN A 16 -29.47 -5.24 -2.22
N THR A 17 -29.43 -6.54 -1.97
CA THR A 17 -28.18 -7.33 -2.02
C THR A 17 -27.67 -7.47 -3.44
N TYR A 18 -28.57 -7.76 -4.39
CA TYR A 18 -28.21 -7.85 -5.80
C TYR A 18 -27.72 -6.49 -6.33
N LEU A 19 -28.43 -5.41 -5.98
CA LEU A 19 -28.02 -4.07 -6.34
C LEU A 19 -26.64 -3.72 -5.76
N SER A 20 -26.38 -4.04 -4.50
CA SER A 20 -25.07 -3.79 -3.86
C SER A 20 -23.96 -4.61 -4.54
N ALA A 21 -24.21 -5.87 -4.84
CA ALA A 21 -23.26 -6.72 -5.56
C ALA A 21 -22.99 -6.17 -6.98
N ALA A 22 -24.03 -5.69 -7.68
CA ALA A 22 -23.89 -5.06 -8.99
C ALA A 22 -23.05 -3.77 -8.91
N VAL A 23 -23.27 -2.92 -7.89
CA VAL A 23 -22.45 -1.71 -7.68
C VAL A 23 -20.99 -2.07 -7.44
N ILE A 24 -20.69 -3.04 -6.57
CA ILE A 24 -19.31 -3.51 -6.33
C ILE A 24 -18.67 -4.01 -7.63
N PHE A 25 -19.41 -4.83 -8.40
CA PHE A 25 -18.93 -5.40 -9.66
C PHE A 25 -18.67 -4.32 -10.72
N VAL A 26 -19.61 -3.40 -10.91
CA VAL A 26 -19.47 -2.28 -11.87
C VAL A 26 -18.30 -1.39 -11.47
N THR A 27 -18.15 -1.07 -10.18
CA THR A 27 -16.99 -0.33 -9.70
C THR A 27 -15.70 -1.07 -10.00
N GLY A 28 -15.66 -2.39 -9.80
CA GLY A 28 -14.51 -3.23 -10.16
C GLY A 28 -14.16 -3.16 -11.66
N ILE A 29 -15.16 -3.22 -12.56
CA ILE A 29 -14.94 -3.06 -14.01
C ILE A 29 -14.35 -1.68 -14.31
N LEU A 30 -14.89 -0.62 -13.73
CA LEU A 30 -14.39 0.75 -13.91
C LEU A 30 -12.96 0.89 -13.40
N LEU A 31 -12.60 0.22 -12.30
CA LEU A 31 -11.23 0.19 -11.78
C LEU A 31 -10.27 -0.58 -12.70
N ILE A 32 -10.72 -1.66 -13.37
CA ILE A 32 -9.92 -2.35 -14.40
C ILE A 32 -9.63 -1.41 -15.57
N VAL A 33 -10.64 -0.66 -16.04
CA VAL A 33 -10.45 0.35 -17.10
C VAL A 33 -9.47 1.43 -16.62
N ARG A 34 -9.63 1.91 -15.38
CA ARG A 34 -8.71 2.91 -14.78
C ARG A 34 -7.28 2.37 -14.65
N ALA A 35 -7.09 1.08 -14.42
CA ALA A 35 -5.77 0.46 -14.31
C ALA A 35 -4.93 0.57 -15.60
N CYS A 36 -5.56 0.82 -16.74
CA CYS A 36 -4.85 1.06 -18.00
C CYS A 36 -4.20 2.45 -18.09
N TYR A 37 -4.45 3.38 -17.15
CA TYR A 37 -3.98 4.76 -17.24
C TYR A 37 -2.90 5.06 -16.19
N GLY A 38 -1.86 5.78 -16.63
CA GLY A 38 -0.75 6.25 -15.82
C GLY A 38 0.45 5.32 -15.86
N MET A 39 1.61 5.84 -16.20
CA MET A 39 2.88 5.11 -16.27
C MET A 39 3.77 5.51 -15.10
N ASP A 40 3.85 4.68 -14.06
CA ASP A 40 4.83 4.82 -12.99
C ASP A 40 6.04 3.93 -13.27
N THR A 41 7.16 4.57 -13.53
CA THR A 41 8.44 3.89 -13.82
C THR A 41 9.22 3.51 -12.55
N THR A 42 8.68 3.81 -11.37
CA THR A 42 9.38 3.72 -10.09
C THR A 42 8.74 2.69 -9.15
N ASP A 43 7.84 3.10 -8.28
CA ASP A 43 7.27 2.27 -7.21
C ASP A 43 6.57 0.99 -7.74
N GLU A 44 5.83 1.10 -8.85
CA GLU A 44 5.09 -0.04 -9.38
C GLU A 44 5.99 -1.12 -9.99
N THR A 45 7.14 -0.73 -10.51
CA THR A 45 8.08 -1.64 -11.16
C THR A 45 9.05 -2.30 -10.20
N PHE A 46 9.30 -1.67 -9.05
CA PHE A 46 10.29 -2.06 -8.07
C PHE A 46 10.16 -3.52 -7.60
N TYR A 47 8.96 -3.93 -7.19
CA TYR A 47 8.76 -5.29 -6.64
C TYR A 47 8.85 -6.38 -7.69
N LEU A 48 8.39 -6.10 -8.92
CA LEU A 48 8.49 -7.03 -10.04
C LEU A 48 9.94 -7.13 -10.56
N ALA A 49 10.69 -6.03 -10.53
CA ALA A 49 12.13 -6.04 -10.82
C ALA A 49 12.89 -6.90 -9.80
N THR A 50 12.56 -6.79 -8.51
CA THR A 50 13.11 -7.68 -7.48
C THR A 50 12.71 -9.14 -7.71
N ALA A 51 11.49 -9.42 -8.16
CA ALA A 51 11.06 -10.77 -8.53
C ALA A 51 11.85 -11.29 -9.75
N ARG A 52 12.14 -10.44 -10.74
CA ARG A 52 13.02 -10.76 -11.87
C ARG A 52 14.41 -11.17 -11.40
N ARG A 53 15.05 -10.43 -10.49
CA ARG A 53 16.37 -10.77 -9.93
C ARG A 53 16.39 -12.18 -9.34
N PHE A 54 15.37 -12.53 -8.53
CA PHE A 54 15.25 -13.88 -7.98
C PHE A 54 14.98 -14.93 -9.06
N SER A 55 14.30 -14.57 -10.13
CA SER A 55 14.15 -15.44 -11.30
C SER A 55 15.48 -15.71 -12.00
N ASP A 56 16.37 -14.72 -12.02
CA ASP A 56 17.70 -14.78 -12.64
C ASP A 56 18.76 -15.46 -11.75
N GLY A 57 18.38 -15.85 -10.51
CA GLY A 57 19.23 -16.63 -9.61
C GLY A 57 19.81 -15.86 -8.43
N ASP A 58 19.47 -14.59 -8.23
CA ASP A 58 19.86 -13.85 -7.04
C ASP A 58 19.28 -14.51 -5.78
N LEU A 59 19.99 -14.38 -4.66
CA LEU A 59 19.60 -14.94 -3.38
C LEU A 59 19.18 -13.85 -2.40
N LEU A 60 18.17 -14.18 -1.59
CA LEU A 60 17.63 -13.34 -0.54
C LEU A 60 18.74 -12.90 0.44
N PHE A 61 18.75 -11.64 0.83
CA PHE A 61 19.71 -10.98 1.73
C PHE A 61 21.16 -10.94 1.19
N LYS A 62 21.55 -11.87 0.33
CA LYS A 62 22.90 -11.93 -0.21
C LYS A 62 23.12 -10.92 -1.32
N HIS A 63 22.30 -10.95 -2.37
CA HIS A 63 22.49 -10.13 -3.55
C HIS A 63 21.57 -8.90 -3.60
N ASP A 64 20.47 -8.92 -2.89
CA ASP A 64 19.57 -7.77 -2.71
C ASP A 64 19.59 -7.31 -1.25
N TRP A 65 19.93 -6.04 -1.01
CA TRP A 65 20.03 -5.48 0.34
C TRP A 65 18.82 -4.64 0.73
N ASN A 66 17.77 -4.68 -0.06
CA ASN A 66 16.52 -4.00 0.26
C ASN A 66 15.73 -4.72 1.36
N THR A 67 15.21 -3.97 2.33
CA THR A 67 14.37 -4.53 3.41
C THR A 67 13.02 -5.07 2.93
N ALA A 68 12.52 -4.60 1.78
CA ALA A 68 11.27 -5.06 1.16
C ALA A 68 11.47 -6.23 0.18
N GLN A 69 12.68 -6.79 0.05
CA GLN A 69 13.03 -7.82 -0.92
C GLN A 69 12.17 -9.09 -0.81
N VAL A 70 11.67 -9.43 0.39
CA VAL A 70 10.77 -10.59 0.59
C VAL A 70 9.51 -10.46 -0.28
N MET A 71 9.03 -9.24 -0.54
CA MET A 71 7.92 -9.01 -1.46
C MET A 71 8.23 -9.48 -2.89
N GLY A 72 9.48 -9.34 -3.35
CA GLY A 72 9.92 -9.89 -4.64
C GLY A 72 9.76 -11.41 -4.71
N LEU A 73 10.06 -12.15 -3.63
CA LEU A 73 9.80 -13.59 -3.58
C LEU A 73 8.29 -13.91 -3.59
N VAL A 74 7.48 -13.13 -2.89
CA VAL A 74 6.01 -13.31 -2.90
C VAL A 74 5.46 -13.13 -4.33
N LEU A 75 6.01 -12.20 -5.10
CA LEU A 75 5.61 -11.95 -6.49
C LEU A 75 6.30 -12.87 -7.52
N LEU A 76 7.36 -13.57 -7.15
CA LEU A 76 8.12 -14.43 -8.07
C LEU A 76 7.27 -15.50 -8.78
N PRO A 77 6.34 -16.21 -8.12
CA PRO A 77 5.47 -17.16 -8.82
C PRO A 77 4.60 -16.48 -9.87
N LEU A 78 4.09 -15.30 -9.57
CA LEU A 78 3.27 -14.50 -10.48
C LEU A 78 4.10 -14.00 -11.66
N TYR A 79 5.31 -13.49 -11.41
CA TYR A 79 6.24 -13.06 -12.44
C TYR A 79 6.57 -14.22 -13.39
N ARG A 80 6.97 -15.39 -12.85
CA ARG A 80 7.29 -16.57 -13.65
C ARG A 80 6.11 -17.12 -14.42
N PHE A 81 4.93 -17.15 -13.80
CA PHE A 81 3.71 -17.57 -14.48
C PHE A 81 3.42 -16.67 -15.68
N TYR A 82 3.50 -15.34 -15.50
CA TYR A 82 3.24 -14.41 -16.59
C TYR A 82 4.24 -14.57 -17.73
N VAL A 83 5.55 -14.59 -17.41
CA VAL A 83 6.61 -14.76 -18.43
C VAL A 83 6.48 -16.11 -19.15
N PHE A 84 6.14 -17.17 -18.43
CA PHE A 84 5.91 -18.49 -19.05
C PHE A 84 4.72 -18.47 -20.01
N TRP A 85 3.63 -17.80 -19.63
CA TRP A 85 2.42 -17.74 -20.45
C TRP A 85 2.54 -16.78 -21.64
N ASN A 86 3.15 -15.62 -21.42
CA ASN A 86 3.27 -14.54 -22.41
C ASN A 86 4.54 -14.65 -23.28
N GLY A 87 5.49 -15.47 -22.88
CA GLY A 87 6.81 -15.60 -23.53
C GLY A 87 7.79 -14.47 -23.21
N SER A 88 7.34 -13.40 -22.53
CA SER A 88 8.14 -12.23 -22.14
C SER A 88 7.54 -11.52 -20.94
N SER A 89 8.25 -10.51 -20.40
CA SER A 89 7.76 -9.59 -19.36
C SER A 89 6.88 -8.46 -19.90
N GLU A 90 6.63 -8.40 -21.21
CA GLU A 90 5.88 -7.32 -21.87
C GLU A 90 4.45 -7.22 -21.34
N GLY A 91 4.05 -6.01 -20.84
CA GLY A 91 2.72 -5.77 -20.27
C GLY A 91 2.50 -6.28 -18.84
N ILE A 92 3.52 -6.76 -18.15
CA ILE A 92 3.39 -7.36 -16.80
C ILE A 92 2.87 -6.36 -15.76
N ILE A 93 3.13 -5.07 -15.91
CA ILE A 93 2.64 -4.05 -14.98
C ILE A 93 1.11 -3.96 -15.04
N LEU A 94 0.54 -3.91 -16.24
CA LEU A 94 -0.92 -3.91 -16.41
C LEU A 94 -1.55 -5.20 -15.85
N PHE A 95 -0.93 -6.35 -16.08
CA PHE A 95 -1.36 -7.62 -15.50
C PHE A 95 -1.39 -7.58 -13.97
N SER A 96 -0.32 -7.06 -13.34
CA SER A 96 -0.23 -6.90 -11.88
C SER A 96 -1.31 -5.97 -11.34
N ARG A 97 -1.61 -4.87 -12.03
CA ARG A 97 -2.70 -3.94 -11.68
C ARG A 97 -4.07 -4.61 -11.73
N ILE A 98 -4.34 -5.39 -12.78
CA ILE A 98 -5.59 -6.13 -12.91
C ILE A 98 -5.75 -7.12 -11.75
N LEU A 99 -4.70 -7.85 -11.39
CA LEU A 99 -4.74 -8.77 -10.25
C LEU A 99 -4.97 -8.04 -8.93
N PHE A 100 -4.39 -6.85 -8.77
CA PHE A 100 -4.66 -6.02 -7.60
C PHE A 100 -6.14 -5.62 -7.53
N VAL A 101 -6.74 -5.14 -8.62
CA VAL A 101 -8.18 -4.82 -8.66
C VAL A 101 -9.04 -6.04 -8.34
N LEU A 102 -8.67 -7.22 -8.81
CA LEU A 102 -9.38 -8.46 -8.48
C LEU A 102 -9.30 -8.78 -6.97
N LEU A 103 -8.15 -8.54 -6.33
CA LEU A 103 -7.98 -8.67 -4.88
C LEU A 103 -8.86 -7.65 -4.13
N GLU A 104 -8.92 -6.39 -4.59
CA GLU A 104 -9.80 -5.36 -4.02
C GLU A 104 -11.27 -5.77 -4.11
N VAL A 105 -11.74 -6.22 -5.29
CA VAL A 105 -13.12 -6.67 -5.50
C VAL A 105 -13.46 -7.88 -4.62
N PHE A 106 -12.55 -8.84 -4.50
CA PHE A 106 -12.72 -9.98 -3.60
C PHE A 106 -12.85 -9.53 -2.15
N THR A 107 -11.92 -8.69 -1.67
CA THR A 107 -11.89 -8.17 -0.29
C THR A 107 -13.16 -7.36 0.01
N ALA A 108 -13.55 -6.46 -0.90
CA ALA A 108 -14.76 -5.64 -0.76
C ALA A 108 -16.05 -6.48 -0.74
N SER A 109 -16.14 -7.49 -1.62
CA SER A 109 -17.28 -8.42 -1.66
C SER A 109 -17.38 -9.24 -0.37
N PHE A 110 -16.25 -9.69 0.16
CA PHE A 110 -16.20 -10.43 1.41
C PHE A 110 -16.55 -9.53 2.61
N LEU A 111 -15.99 -8.32 2.66
CA LEU A 111 -16.33 -7.30 3.65
C LEU A 111 -17.82 -6.97 3.63
N PHE A 112 -18.40 -6.73 2.45
CA PHE A 112 -19.85 -6.51 2.30
C PHE A 112 -20.66 -7.66 2.90
N ARG A 113 -20.32 -8.89 2.57
CA ARG A 113 -21.02 -10.09 3.07
C ARG A 113 -20.95 -10.19 4.59
N ILE A 114 -19.78 -9.96 5.18
CA ILE A 114 -19.54 -10.02 6.63
C ILE A 114 -20.33 -8.90 7.32
N LEU A 115 -20.13 -7.64 6.92
CA LEU A 115 -20.79 -6.50 7.56
C LEU A 115 -22.30 -6.54 7.41
N LYS A 116 -22.82 -6.95 6.26
CA LYS A 116 -24.26 -7.17 6.10
C LYS A 116 -24.81 -8.18 7.11
N ARG A 117 -24.07 -9.25 7.40
CA ARG A 117 -24.47 -10.26 8.39
C ARG A 117 -24.44 -9.69 9.81
N VAL A 118 -23.35 -9.00 10.18
CA VAL A 118 -23.13 -8.45 11.51
C VAL A 118 -24.11 -7.32 11.81
N THR A 119 -24.26 -6.39 10.88
CA THR A 119 -25.03 -5.16 11.10
C THR A 119 -26.51 -5.26 10.68
N GLY A 120 -26.84 -6.20 9.81
CA GLY A 120 -28.16 -6.33 9.18
C GLY A 120 -28.48 -5.22 8.17
N ASN A 121 -27.53 -4.31 7.85
CA ASN A 121 -27.74 -3.12 7.02
C ASN A 121 -26.93 -3.18 5.73
N CYS A 122 -27.61 -3.40 4.58
CA CYS A 122 -26.98 -3.44 3.26
C CYS A 122 -26.30 -2.13 2.88
N GLY A 123 -26.91 -0.98 3.19
CA GLY A 123 -26.36 0.32 2.83
C GLY A 123 -25.04 0.63 3.54
N THR A 124 -24.95 0.36 4.85
CA THR A 124 -23.70 0.53 5.59
C THR A 124 -22.62 -0.43 5.10
N ALA A 125 -22.98 -1.71 4.89
CA ALA A 125 -22.06 -2.71 4.36
C ALA A 125 -21.54 -2.32 2.96
N LEU A 126 -22.38 -1.76 2.10
CA LEU A 126 -21.98 -1.27 0.78
C LEU A 126 -20.99 -0.10 0.86
N LEU A 127 -21.25 0.89 1.72
CA LEU A 127 -20.34 2.04 1.86
C LEU A 127 -18.97 1.60 2.35
N CYS A 128 -18.89 0.68 3.33
CA CYS A 128 -17.63 0.10 3.78
C CYS A 128 -16.92 -0.69 2.67
N ALA A 129 -17.67 -1.45 1.86
CA ALA A 129 -17.11 -2.18 0.72
C ALA A 129 -16.59 -1.23 -0.37
N LEU A 130 -17.32 -0.14 -0.65
CA LEU A 130 -16.84 0.91 -1.57
C LEU A 130 -15.60 1.63 -1.02
N CYS A 131 -15.51 1.85 0.29
CA CYS A 131 -14.29 2.38 0.89
C CYS A 131 -13.09 1.44 0.61
N ALA A 132 -13.27 0.12 0.72
CA ALA A 132 -12.22 -0.85 0.43
C ALA A 132 -11.83 -0.93 -1.07
N LEU A 133 -12.70 -0.49 -1.98
CA LEU A 133 -12.41 -0.40 -3.42
C LEU A 133 -11.77 0.94 -3.81
N LEU A 134 -12.09 2.01 -3.09
CA LEU A 134 -11.70 3.36 -3.48
C LEU A 134 -10.45 3.86 -2.74
N TYR A 135 -10.15 3.29 -1.57
CA TYR A 135 -8.96 3.66 -0.83
C TYR A 135 -7.74 2.85 -1.25
N VAL A 136 -6.76 3.52 -1.80
CA VAL A 136 -5.42 2.97 -2.07
C VAL A 136 -4.39 3.99 -1.65
N ARG A 137 -3.47 3.59 -0.79
CA ARG A 137 -2.41 4.46 -0.30
C ARG A 137 -1.61 5.06 -1.45
N GLY A 138 -1.59 6.40 -1.54
CA GLY A 138 -0.89 7.15 -2.59
C GLY A 138 -1.38 6.87 -4.01
N ASN A 139 -2.52 6.19 -4.16
CA ASN A 139 -3.08 5.74 -5.44
C ASN A 139 -2.13 4.88 -6.30
N ILE A 140 -1.22 4.13 -5.65
CA ILE A 140 -0.33 3.14 -6.30
C ILE A 140 -1.14 1.87 -6.55
N ILE A 141 -1.61 1.70 -7.78
CA ILE A 141 -2.58 0.65 -8.17
C ILE A 141 -1.89 -0.65 -8.60
N ASN A 142 -1.00 -1.17 -7.79
CA ASN A 142 -0.23 -2.37 -8.10
C ASN A 142 -0.18 -3.32 -6.89
N LEU A 143 0.20 -4.58 -7.11
CA LEU A 143 0.57 -5.51 -6.06
C LEU A 143 1.91 -5.09 -5.45
N SER A 144 1.84 -4.32 -4.38
CA SER A 144 2.98 -3.84 -3.61
C SER A 144 2.90 -4.35 -2.17
N TYR A 145 3.97 -4.18 -1.40
CA TYR A 145 3.91 -4.52 0.03
C TYR A 145 2.85 -3.70 0.77
N TYR A 146 2.57 -2.47 0.34
CA TYR A 146 1.49 -1.65 0.89
C TYR A 146 0.11 -2.25 0.60
N SER A 147 -0.20 -2.41 -0.68
CA SER A 147 -1.53 -2.84 -1.13
C SER A 147 -1.84 -4.28 -0.70
N LEU A 148 -0.93 -5.21 -0.95
CA LEU A 148 -1.10 -6.60 -0.55
C LEU A 148 -1.12 -6.75 0.97
N GLY A 149 -0.21 -6.07 1.71
CA GLY A 149 -0.15 -6.10 3.16
C GLY A 149 -1.44 -5.62 3.81
N MET A 150 -1.99 -4.49 3.33
CA MET A 150 -3.23 -3.92 3.85
C MET A 150 -4.45 -4.82 3.60
N HIS A 151 -4.63 -5.30 2.36
CA HIS A 151 -5.76 -6.16 2.01
C HIS A 151 -5.69 -7.54 2.68
N THR A 152 -4.51 -8.15 2.79
CA THR A 152 -4.36 -9.44 3.45
C THR A 152 -4.52 -9.34 4.97
N PHE A 153 -4.12 -8.22 5.58
CA PHE A 153 -4.43 -7.96 6.98
C PHE A 153 -5.94 -7.80 7.21
N LEU A 154 -6.63 -7.02 6.38
CA LEU A 154 -8.10 -6.92 6.43
C LEU A 154 -8.76 -8.29 6.23
N LEU A 155 -8.30 -9.10 5.27
CA LEU A 155 -8.80 -10.46 5.07
C LEU A 155 -8.60 -11.34 6.30
N ALA A 156 -7.47 -11.23 7.01
CA ALA A 156 -7.24 -11.96 8.24
C ALA A 156 -8.30 -11.62 9.29
N VAL A 157 -8.62 -10.34 9.46
CA VAL A 157 -9.70 -9.88 10.35
C VAL A 157 -11.07 -10.40 9.89
N LEU A 158 -11.36 -10.33 8.58
CA LEU A 158 -12.64 -10.80 8.04
C LEU A 158 -12.85 -12.32 8.21
N TRP A 159 -11.80 -13.13 8.05
CA TRP A 159 -11.86 -14.58 8.33
C TRP A 159 -12.11 -14.87 9.80
N TRP A 160 -11.52 -14.07 10.70
CA TRP A 160 -11.78 -14.17 12.12
C TRP A 160 -13.26 -13.88 12.45
N ILE A 161 -13.78 -12.74 11.95
CA ILE A 161 -15.19 -12.36 12.12
C ILE A 161 -16.11 -13.43 11.49
N GLN A 162 -15.75 -13.99 10.34
CA GLN A 162 -16.50 -15.09 9.71
C GLN A 162 -16.61 -16.32 10.62
N PHE A 163 -15.54 -16.63 11.36
CA PHE A 163 -15.57 -17.70 12.36
C PHE A 163 -16.53 -17.37 13.50
N GLU A 164 -16.45 -16.17 14.07
CA GLU A 164 -17.25 -15.81 15.25
C GLU A 164 -18.74 -15.67 14.93
N THR A 165 -19.07 -15.09 13.79
CA THR A 165 -20.46 -14.76 13.40
C THR A 165 -21.11 -15.79 12.48
N GLY A 166 -20.33 -16.74 11.97
CA GLY A 166 -20.77 -17.74 10.99
C GLY A 166 -20.84 -19.16 11.53
N SER A 167 -20.28 -20.10 10.76
CA SER A 167 -20.38 -21.53 11.02
C SER A 167 -19.43 -22.07 12.10
N ARG A 168 -18.62 -21.23 12.74
CA ARG A 168 -17.57 -21.60 13.73
C ARG A 168 -16.61 -22.71 13.26
N ARG A 169 -16.43 -22.85 11.94
CA ARG A 169 -15.46 -23.80 11.38
C ARG A 169 -14.05 -23.29 11.61
N ARG A 170 -13.22 -24.09 12.29
CA ARG A 170 -11.83 -23.77 12.62
C ARG A 170 -10.97 -23.42 11.40
N GLY A 171 -11.32 -23.93 10.21
CA GLY A 171 -10.66 -23.57 8.95
C GLY A 171 -10.64 -22.07 8.66
N PHE A 172 -11.63 -21.29 9.13
CA PHE A 172 -11.60 -19.83 8.99
C PHE A 172 -10.52 -19.17 9.84
N LEU A 173 -10.20 -19.72 11.02
CA LEU A 173 -9.08 -19.23 11.83
C LEU A 173 -7.74 -19.57 11.18
N VAL A 174 -7.63 -20.75 10.57
CA VAL A 174 -6.45 -21.13 9.78
C VAL A 174 -6.28 -20.17 8.59
N LEU A 175 -7.35 -19.87 7.84
CA LEU A 175 -7.31 -18.89 6.73
C LEU A 175 -6.97 -17.48 7.24
N SER A 176 -7.43 -17.11 8.44
CA SER A 176 -7.04 -15.85 9.09
C SER A 176 -5.53 -15.81 9.33
N GLY A 177 -4.95 -16.88 9.88
CA GLY A 177 -3.51 -17.00 10.11
C GLY A 177 -2.70 -16.95 8.81
N ILE A 178 -3.15 -17.64 7.76
CA ILE A 178 -2.50 -17.61 6.44
C ILE A 178 -2.53 -16.19 5.85
N SER A 179 -3.69 -15.52 5.87
CA SER A 179 -3.82 -14.15 5.36
C SER A 179 -2.96 -13.17 6.15
N PHE A 180 -2.89 -13.32 7.49
CA PHE A 180 -2.01 -12.54 8.34
C PHE A 180 -0.54 -12.75 7.98
N SER A 181 -0.13 -14.00 7.70
CA SER A 181 1.25 -14.31 7.33
C SER A 181 1.67 -13.65 6.02
N ILE A 182 0.77 -13.53 5.04
CA ILE A 182 1.07 -12.78 3.81
C ILE A 182 1.32 -11.30 4.14
N SER A 183 0.56 -10.70 5.06
CA SER A 183 0.82 -9.35 5.55
C SER A 183 2.18 -9.24 6.28
N VAL A 184 2.60 -10.28 7.01
CA VAL A 184 3.95 -10.35 7.63
C VAL A 184 5.04 -10.43 6.57
N LEU A 185 4.84 -11.19 5.48
CA LEU A 185 5.81 -11.25 4.37
C LEU A 185 5.94 -9.90 3.64
N CYS A 186 4.87 -9.11 3.60
CA CYS A 186 4.90 -7.73 3.09
C CYS A 186 5.65 -6.78 4.04
N MET A 187 5.48 -6.97 5.35
CA MET A 187 6.08 -6.15 6.40
C MET A 187 6.51 -7.04 7.56
N PRO A 188 7.77 -7.50 7.61
CA PRO A 188 8.25 -8.45 8.62
C PRO A 188 8.02 -8.02 10.07
N TYR A 189 8.02 -6.73 10.37
CA TYR A 189 7.73 -6.20 11.71
C TYR A 189 6.32 -6.57 12.22
N MET A 190 5.39 -6.89 11.33
CA MET A 190 4.06 -7.40 11.70
C MET A 190 4.12 -8.71 12.50
N ALA A 191 5.23 -9.44 12.47
CA ALA A 191 5.45 -10.61 13.31
C ALA A 191 5.31 -10.30 14.81
N VAL A 192 5.63 -9.07 15.24
CA VAL A 192 5.42 -8.62 16.64
C VAL A 192 3.94 -8.75 17.05
N CYS A 193 3.01 -8.41 16.14
CA CYS A 193 1.58 -8.57 16.41
C CYS A 193 1.21 -10.04 16.64
N PHE A 194 1.81 -10.98 15.88
CA PHE A 194 1.60 -12.40 16.10
C PHE A 194 2.03 -12.83 17.50
N PHE A 195 3.21 -12.43 17.94
CA PHE A 195 3.70 -12.81 19.29
C PHE A 195 2.82 -12.22 20.40
N LEU A 196 2.32 -10.99 20.22
CA LEU A 196 1.39 -10.38 21.19
C LEU A 196 0.05 -11.12 21.24
N ILE A 197 -0.51 -11.48 20.07
CA ILE A 197 -1.75 -12.26 19.96
C ILE A 197 -1.56 -13.65 20.58
N ALA A 198 -0.45 -14.32 20.26
CA ALA A 198 -0.14 -15.65 20.79
C ALA A 198 0.04 -15.62 22.31
N ALA A 199 0.79 -14.66 22.85
CA ALA A 199 0.95 -14.48 24.29
C ALA A 199 -0.40 -14.24 24.99
N ALA A 200 -1.20 -13.30 24.49
CA ALA A 200 -2.54 -13.04 25.02
C ALA A 200 -3.44 -14.27 24.95
N GLY A 201 -3.33 -15.06 23.89
CA GLY A 201 -4.05 -16.33 23.72
C GLY A 201 -3.65 -17.38 24.75
N ILE A 202 -2.36 -17.52 25.02
CA ILE A 202 -1.84 -18.44 26.05
C ILE A 202 -2.33 -18.03 27.43
N PHE A 203 -2.19 -16.75 27.81
CA PHE A 203 -2.63 -16.24 29.11
C PHE A 203 -4.14 -16.42 29.33
N ARG A 204 -4.95 -16.20 28.28
CA ARG A 204 -6.41 -16.34 28.32
C ARG A 204 -6.90 -17.77 28.06
N ARG A 205 -5.99 -18.71 27.78
CA ARG A 205 -6.31 -20.08 27.37
C ARG A 205 -7.28 -20.15 26.19
N ASN A 206 -7.11 -19.25 25.23
CA ASN A 206 -8.00 -19.13 24.08
C ASN A 206 -7.61 -20.14 22.98
N LYS A 207 -8.46 -21.17 22.77
CA LYS A 207 -8.25 -22.21 21.75
C LYS A 207 -8.37 -21.68 20.31
N GLU A 208 -8.97 -20.52 20.10
CA GLU A 208 -9.14 -19.90 18.79
C GLU A 208 -7.80 -19.41 18.26
N VAL A 209 -6.97 -18.82 19.14
CA VAL A 209 -5.60 -18.40 18.83
C VAL A 209 -4.72 -19.57 18.41
N PHE A 210 -4.94 -20.76 18.97
CA PHE A 210 -4.20 -21.96 18.53
C PHE A 210 -4.44 -22.27 17.04
N TRP A 211 -5.70 -22.25 16.55
CA TRP A 211 -6.00 -22.51 15.14
C TRP A 211 -5.50 -21.40 14.22
N PHE A 212 -5.53 -20.16 14.67
CA PHE A 212 -4.89 -19.04 13.98
C PHE A 212 -3.39 -19.27 13.85
N SER A 213 -2.71 -19.67 14.95
CA SER A 213 -1.28 -19.98 14.94
C SER A 213 -0.94 -21.16 14.02
N CYS A 214 -1.79 -22.19 13.95
CA CYS A 214 -1.64 -23.28 12.98
C CYS A 214 -1.62 -22.73 11.53
N GLY A 215 -2.46 -21.75 11.22
CA GLY A 215 -2.46 -21.08 9.92
C GLY A 215 -1.16 -20.32 9.66
N VAL A 216 -0.64 -19.60 10.66
CA VAL A 216 0.62 -18.88 10.58
C VAL A 216 1.78 -19.83 10.33
N PHE A 217 1.89 -20.92 11.09
CA PHE A 217 2.96 -21.90 10.91
C PHE A 217 2.83 -22.68 9.59
N ALA A 218 1.62 -22.98 9.14
CA ALA A 218 1.39 -23.62 7.85
C ALA A 218 1.87 -22.70 6.69
N ALA A 219 1.58 -21.39 6.78
CA ALA A 219 2.06 -20.43 5.80
C ALA A 219 3.59 -20.28 5.82
N ALA A 220 4.20 -20.24 7.02
CA ALA A 220 5.66 -20.19 7.16
C ALA A 220 6.32 -21.45 6.59
N ALA A 221 5.81 -22.63 6.90
CA ALA A 221 6.30 -23.89 6.32
C ALA A 221 6.14 -23.91 4.80
N GLY A 222 4.99 -23.49 4.26
CA GLY A 222 4.76 -23.37 2.83
C GLY A 222 5.75 -22.41 2.17
N PHE A 223 6.01 -21.25 2.79
CA PHE A 223 7.02 -20.30 2.31
C PHE A 223 8.41 -20.94 2.25
N LEU A 224 8.84 -21.62 3.31
CA LEU A 224 10.13 -22.30 3.34
C LEU A 224 10.23 -23.44 2.31
N CYS A 225 9.17 -24.21 2.12
CA CYS A 225 9.14 -25.28 1.11
C CYS A 225 9.24 -24.73 -0.32
N ILE A 226 8.58 -23.61 -0.61
CA ILE A 226 8.54 -23.03 -1.97
C ILE A 226 9.81 -22.21 -2.23
N PHE A 227 10.23 -21.38 -1.28
CA PHE A 227 11.26 -20.37 -1.46
C PHE A 227 12.59 -20.69 -0.76
N GLY A 228 12.70 -21.79 -0.03
CA GLY A 228 13.88 -22.15 0.75
C GLY A 228 15.18 -22.21 -0.07
N ARG A 229 15.11 -22.50 -1.38
CA ARG A 229 16.26 -22.51 -2.28
C ARG A 229 16.85 -21.11 -2.56
N TRP A 230 16.08 -20.04 -2.36
CA TRP A 230 16.55 -18.66 -2.51
C TRP A 230 17.13 -18.09 -1.22
N ILE A 231 17.05 -18.86 -0.11
CA ILE A 231 17.61 -18.47 1.18
C ILE A 231 19.06 -19.00 1.24
N PRO A 232 20.06 -18.14 1.40
CA PRO A 232 21.45 -18.57 1.55
C PRO A 232 21.68 -19.07 2.98
N TRP A 233 21.29 -20.30 3.27
CA TRP A 233 21.36 -20.91 4.62
C TRP A 233 22.76 -20.84 5.21
N GLU A 234 23.78 -21.06 4.37
CA GLU A 234 25.17 -20.82 4.72
C GLU A 234 25.45 -19.31 4.70
N GLY A 235 25.83 -18.75 5.84
CA GLY A 235 26.11 -17.31 5.98
C GLY A 235 24.89 -16.41 6.13
N LEU A 236 23.67 -16.96 6.34
CA LEU A 236 22.45 -16.17 6.49
C LEU A 236 22.61 -15.03 7.53
N TRP A 237 23.23 -15.31 8.66
CA TRP A 237 23.45 -14.34 9.73
C TRP A 237 24.47 -13.23 9.37
N GLU A 238 25.31 -13.48 8.36
CA GLU A 238 26.24 -12.50 7.83
C GLU A 238 25.58 -11.57 6.80
N TYR A 239 24.55 -12.08 6.09
CA TYR A 239 23.86 -11.33 5.04
C TYR A 239 22.70 -10.46 5.58
N ILE A 240 21.96 -10.90 6.60
CA ILE A 240 20.86 -10.12 7.16
C ILE A 240 21.26 -8.69 7.54
N PRO A 241 22.42 -8.43 8.20
CA PRO A 241 22.81 -7.06 8.54
C PRO A 241 23.09 -6.17 7.32
N LEU A 242 23.34 -6.74 6.14
CA LEU A 242 23.62 -5.97 4.92
C LEU A 242 22.41 -5.15 4.45
N MET A 243 21.17 -5.62 4.72
CA MET A 243 19.96 -4.85 4.39
C MET A 243 19.86 -3.50 5.14
N PHE A 244 20.62 -3.28 6.19
CA PHE A 244 20.63 -2.03 6.97
C PHE A 244 21.79 -1.10 6.58
N GLN A 245 22.51 -1.42 5.51
CA GLN A 245 23.63 -0.58 5.03
C GLN A 245 23.20 0.41 3.95
N ASP A 246 21.98 0.27 3.41
CA ASP A 246 21.42 1.24 2.49
C ASP A 246 21.20 2.58 3.24
N PRO A 247 21.75 3.70 2.75
CA PRO A 247 21.53 5.02 3.35
C PRO A 247 20.06 5.43 3.46
N GLU A 248 19.19 4.89 2.63
CA GLU A 248 17.74 5.10 2.72
C GLU A 248 17.14 4.42 3.96
N MET A 249 17.85 3.46 4.56
CA MET A 249 17.44 2.80 5.79
C MET A 249 17.80 3.67 7.00
N ASP A 250 17.01 4.72 7.25
CA ASP A 250 17.15 5.54 8.44
C ASP A 250 17.10 4.66 9.70
N GLN A 251 18.20 4.71 10.48
CA GLN A 251 18.36 3.95 11.72
C GLN A 251 17.72 4.66 12.92
N ASP A 252 16.77 5.53 12.69
CA ASP A 252 16.07 6.24 13.74
C ASP A 252 15.39 5.27 14.71
N GLY A 253 15.65 5.49 16.00
CA GLY A 253 15.07 4.66 17.05
C GLY A 253 13.53 4.79 17.12
N VAL A 254 12.87 3.73 17.60
CA VAL A 254 11.40 3.65 17.75
C VAL A 254 10.80 4.90 18.42
N PHE A 255 11.45 5.43 19.46
CA PHE A 255 10.97 6.63 20.17
C PHE A 255 11.00 7.88 19.28
N LYS A 256 12.04 8.05 18.45
CA LYS A 256 12.12 9.18 17.51
C LYS A 256 11.01 9.09 16.48
N ARG A 257 10.76 7.93 15.89
CA ARG A 257 9.67 7.72 14.92
C ARG A 257 8.28 7.96 15.49
N LEU A 258 8.03 7.51 16.72
CA LEU A 258 6.78 7.81 17.43
C LEU A 258 6.65 9.29 17.76
N TRP A 259 7.75 9.96 18.12
CA TRP A 259 7.76 11.40 18.37
C TRP A 259 7.51 12.20 17.09
N GLU A 260 8.10 11.80 15.97
CA GLU A 260 7.83 12.40 14.65
C GLU A 260 6.40 12.19 14.20
N LEU A 261 5.84 11.00 14.43
CA LEU A 261 4.41 10.74 14.20
C LEU A 261 3.53 11.70 15.01
N PHE A 262 3.84 11.86 16.29
CA PHE A 262 3.11 12.77 17.17
C PHE A 262 3.24 14.22 16.69
N LEU A 263 4.45 14.69 16.38
CA LEU A 263 4.67 16.03 15.85
C LEU A 263 3.98 16.26 14.50
N TYR A 264 4.01 15.27 13.62
CA TYR A 264 3.31 15.33 12.34
C TYR A 264 1.81 15.57 12.53
N TYR A 265 1.15 14.75 13.35
CA TYR A 265 -0.28 14.92 13.62
C TYR A 265 -0.61 16.21 14.39
N ILE A 266 0.26 16.65 15.29
CA ILE A 266 0.11 17.97 15.91
C ILE A 266 0.22 19.09 14.88
N ASN A 267 1.20 19.04 13.97
CA ASN A 267 1.34 20.02 12.91
C ASN A 267 0.13 20.03 11.95
N VAL A 268 -0.35 18.85 11.58
CA VAL A 268 -1.61 18.71 10.82
C VAL A 268 -2.76 19.34 11.58
N PHE A 269 -2.91 19.01 12.85
CA PHE A 269 -3.97 19.54 13.72
C PHE A 269 -3.89 21.07 13.89
N LEU A 270 -2.68 21.64 14.06
CA LEU A 270 -2.48 23.10 14.20
C LEU A 270 -2.69 23.87 12.90
N ARG A 271 -2.59 23.23 11.74
CA ARG A 271 -2.92 23.84 10.43
C ARG A 271 -4.41 23.95 10.20
N PHE A 272 -5.22 23.16 10.91
CA PHE A 272 -6.66 23.28 10.91
C PHE A 272 -7.12 24.30 11.95
N THR A 273 -8.40 24.52 12.03
CA THR A 273 -9.01 25.38 13.05
C THR A 273 -8.93 24.73 14.44
N TRP A 274 -7.70 24.49 14.92
CA TRP A 274 -7.41 23.75 16.16
C TRP A 274 -8.16 24.29 17.40
N PRO A 275 -8.41 25.63 17.56
CA PRO A 275 -9.19 26.10 18.69
C PRO A 275 -10.63 25.55 18.68
N LEU A 276 -11.23 25.44 17.48
CA LEU A 276 -12.55 24.85 17.32
C LEU A 276 -12.54 23.36 17.66
N TYR A 277 -11.54 22.61 17.21
CA TYR A 277 -11.39 21.19 17.58
C TYR A 277 -11.22 20.98 19.09
N ILE A 278 -10.38 21.74 19.77
CA ILE A 278 -10.22 21.63 21.21
C ILE A 278 -11.53 21.92 21.91
N PHE A 279 -12.22 22.99 21.52
CA PHE A 279 -13.51 23.33 22.07
C PHE A 279 -14.54 22.22 21.86
N THR A 280 -14.70 21.72 20.66
CA THR A 280 -15.71 20.72 20.30
C THR A 280 -15.39 19.32 20.89
N VAL A 281 -14.13 18.91 20.96
CA VAL A 281 -13.70 17.68 21.64
C VAL A 281 -14.00 17.77 23.14
N THR A 282 -13.63 18.89 23.78
CA THR A 282 -13.88 19.11 25.21
C THR A 282 -15.39 19.16 25.50
N ALA A 283 -16.16 19.89 24.70
CA ALA A 283 -17.60 19.97 24.82
C ALA A 283 -18.28 18.61 24.63
N SER A 284 -17.82 17.80 23.66
CA SER A 284 -18.33 16.47 23.40
C SER A 284 -18.04 15.51 24.56
N PHE A 285 -16.82 15.56 25.12
CA PHE A 285 -16.45 14.77 26.29
C PHE A 285 -17.30 15.12 27.52
N ILE A 286 -17.44 16.42 27.84
CA ILE A 286 -18.22 16.89 28.97
C ILE A 286 -19.69 16.51 28.82
N ALA A 287 -20.28 16.73 27.65
CA ALA A 287 -21.68 16.39 27.36
C ALA A 287 -21.91 14.86 27.35
N GLY A 288 -20.96 14.09 26.82
CA GLY A 288 -21.04 12.64 26.80
C GLY A 288 -20.97 12.01 28.18
N ARG A 289 -20.14 12.54 29.07
CA ARG A 289 -19.98 12.06 30.45
C ARG A 289 -21.09 12.53 31.40
N GLY A 290 -22.00 13.43 30.94
CA GLY A 290 -23.07 13.95 31.77
C GLY A 290 -22.59 14.82 32.95
N ILE A 291 -21.38 15.39 32.84
CA ILE A 291 -20.76 16.24 33.89
C ILE A 291 -21.59 17.50 34.12
N LEU A 292 -22.26 18.04 33.10
CA LEU A 292 -23.22 19.13 33.21
C LEU A 292 -24.63 18.53 33.35
N LYS A 293 -25.30 18.80 34.44
CA LYS A 293 -26.66 18.32 34.78
C LYS A 293 -27.78 18.98 33.94
N THR A 294 -27.64 19.02 32.63
CA THR A 294 -28.60 19.68 31.73
C THR A 294 -29.60 18.71 31.11
N LYS A 295 -30.72 19.18 30.57
CA LYS A 295 -31.73 18.41 29.82
C LYS A 295 -31.16 17.91 28.48
N GLN A 296 -30.26 17.01 28.59
CA GLN A 296 -29.16 16.52 27.77
C GLN A 296 -29.43 16.20 26.28
N ARG A 297 -30.67 15.90 25.88
CA ARG A 297 -30.94 15.42 24.51
C ARG A 297 -30.87 16.52 23.44
N LYS A 298 -31.37 17.71 23.77
CA LYS A 298 -31.37 18.84 22.80
C LYS A 298 -29.98 19.39 22.59
N GLU A 299 -29.21 19.54 23.66
CA GLU A 299 -27.86 20.10 23.65
C GLU A 299 -26.89 19.17 22.89
N ARG A 300 -26.96 17.86 23.13
CA ARG A 300 -26.21 16.89 22.33
C ARG A 300 -26.58 16.95 20.84
N THR A 301 -27.84 17.18 20.50
CA THR A 301 -28.27 17.35 19.11
C THR A 301 -27.69 18.62 18.48
N TYR A 302 -27.67 19.75 19.19
CA TYR A 302 -27.04 20.98 18.70
C TYR A 302 -25.53 20.82 18.54
N LEU A 303 -24.87 20.17 19.51
CA LEU A 303 -23.45 19.91 19.42
C LEU A 303 -23.12 18.95 18.25
N ALA A 304 -23.95 17.95 18.01
CA ALA A 304 -23.78 17.08 16.85
C ALA A 304 -23.92 17.82 15.50
N TRP A 305 -24.85 18.81 15.42
CA TRP A 305 -24.93 19.70 14.24
C TRP A 305 -23.68 20.57 14.10
N LEU A 306 -23.13 21.07 15.20
CA LEU A 306 -21.89 21.84 15.21
C LEU A 306 -20.72 20.99 14.71
N LEU A 307 -20.60 19.73 15.16
CA LEU A 307 -19.58 18.80 14.70
C LEU A 307 -19.70 18.49 13.19
N LEU A 308 -20.94 18.34 12.68
CA LEU A 308 -21.17 18.17 11.25
C LEU A 308 -20.78 19.43 10.46
N ALA A 309 -21.12 20.61 10.94
CA ALA A 309 -20.71 21.88 10.32
C ALA A 309 -19.18 22.04 10.33
N GLU A 310 -18.54 21.72 11.46
CA GLU A 310 -17.08 21.70 11.59
C GLU A 310 -16.46 20.77 10.56
N PHE A 311 -16.96 19.54 10.41
CA PHE A 311 -16.46 18.59 9.40
C PHE A 311 -16.50 19.19 7.99
N PHE A 312 -17.60 19.82 7.57
CA PHE A 312 -17.71 20.42 6.24
C PHE A 312 -16.76 21.61 6.06
N ILE A 313 -16.64 22.47 7.07
CA ILE A 313 -15.70 23.60 7.06
C ILE A 313 -14.26 23.08 6.89
N GLN A 314 -13.88 22.09 7.69
CA GLN A 314 -12.55 21.50 7.64
C GLN A 314 -12.28 20.81 6.31
N SER A 315 -13.25 20.08 5.76
CA SER A 315 -13.11 19.41 4.47
C SER A 315 -12.82 20.39 3.32
N VAL A 316 -13.29 21.64 3.41
CA VAL A 316 -12.97 22.69 2.44
C VAL A 316 -11.57 23.29 2.67
N TYR A 317 -11.17 23.42 3.93
CA TYR A 317 -9.89 24.02 4.32
C TYR A 317 -8.67 23.15 4.02
N VAL A 318 -8.84 21.82 4.01
CA VAL A 318 -7.80 20.79 3.94
C VAL A 318 -7.21 20.60 2.53
N ARG A 319 -7.02 21.66 1.77
CA ARG A 319 -6.55 21.60 0.37
C ARG A 319 -5.18 20.96 0.17
N THR A 320 -4.32 20.89 1.17
CA THR A 320 -2.91 20.46 1.03
C THR A 320 -2.64 18.99 1.36
N PHE A 321 -3.64 18.25 1.89
CA PHE A 321 -3.49 16.83 2.26
C PHE A 321 -4.70 16.05 1.78
N PHE A 322 -4.92 16.03 0.51
CA PHE A 322 -6.20 15.73 -0.06
C PHE A 322 -6.78 14.38 0.36
N GLU A 323 -6.07 13.29 0.17
CA GLU A 323 -6.48 11.95 0.59
C GLU A 323 -6.46 11.81 2.12
N SER A 324 -5.31 12.03 2.73
CA SER A 324 -5.14 11.92 4.18
C SER A 324 -5.96 12.96 4.93
N GLY A 325 -6.16 14.15 4.37
CA GLY A 325 -6.92 15.23 4.98
C GLY A 325 -8.39 14.91 5.18
N ILE A 326 -9.09 14.44 4.15
CA ILE A 326 -10.52 14.10 4.27
C ILE A 326 -10.73 12.92 5.23
N ILE A 327 -9.83 11.92 5.19
CA ILE A 327 -9.87 10.77 6.07
C ILE A 327 -9.65 11.19 7.52
N ILE A 328 -8.60 11.97 7.82
CA ILE A 328 -8.32 12.46 9.18
C ILE A 328 -9.50 13.28 9.70
N THR A 329 -10.04 14.18 8.89
CA THR A 329 -11.20 15.01 9.27
C THR A 329 -12.42 14.14 9.57
N PHE A 330 -12.67 13.10 8.77
CA PHE A 330 -13.75 12.14 8.99
C PHE A 330 -13.55 11.31 10.26
N LEU A 331 -12.34 10.82 10.51
CA LEU A 331 -12.01 10.06 11.71
C LEU A 331 -12.11 10.91 12.97
N LEU A 332 -11.67 12.17 12.91
CA LEU A 332 -11.85 13.12 14.02
C LEU A 332 -13.33 13.34 14.34
N LEU A 333 -14.18 13.53 13.32
CA LEU A 333 -15.63 13.59 13.51
C LEU A 333 -16.16 12.32 14.17
N ALA A 334 -15.75 11.14 13.72
CA ALA A 334 -16.20 9.86 14.29
C ALA A 334 -15.82 9.74 15.78
N VAL A 335 -14.59 10.12 16.13
CA VAL A 335 -14.11 10.12 17.54
C VAL A 335 -14.89 11.13 18.37
N GLN A 336 -15.10 12.37 17.90
CA GLN A 336 -15.86 13.40 18.60
C GLN A 336 -17.31 12.95 18.84
N LEU A 337 -17.94 12.34 17.84
CA LEU A 337 -19.30 11.79 17.97
C LEU A 337 -19.33 10.61 18.95
N GLN A 338 -18.28 9.78 19.01
CA GLN A 338 -18.19 8.71 19.99
C GLN A 338 -18.04 9.24 21.42
N LEU A 339 -17.27 10.32 21.61
CA LEU A 339 -17.19 11.00 22.90
C LEU A 339 -18.53 11.61 23.31
N LEU A 340 -19.28 12.15 22.35
CA LEU A 340 -20.60 12.75 22.60
C LEU A 340 -21.70 11.72 22.89
N TYR A 341 -21.63 10.53 22.26
CA TYR A 341 -22.60 9.44 22.38
C TYR A 341 -21.93 8.12 22.79
N PRO A 342 -21.33 8.04 24.00
CA PRO A 342 -20.60 6.84 24.44
C PRO A 342 -21.51 5.60 24.55
N GLU A 343 -22.83 5.80 24.74
CA GLU A 343 -23.82 4.73 24.76
C GLU A 343 -24.07 4.07 23.39
N CYS A 344 -23.62 4.69 22.30
CA CYS A 344 -23.70 4.13 20.94
C CYS A 344 -22.49 3.29 20.55
N ARG A 345 -21.54 3.14 21.45
CA ARG A 345 -20.33 2.36 21.25
C ARG A 345 -20.66 0.88 20.96
N GLU A 346 -19.93 0.29 20.02
CA GLU A 346 -19.99 -1.15 19.70
C GLU A 346 -18.63 -1.79 19.94
N GLU A 347 -18.45 -2.41 21.07
CA GLU A 347 -17.20 -3.05 21.47
C GLU A 347 -16.71 -4.09 20.45
N GLU A 348 -17.62 -4.82 19.80
CA GLU A 348 -17.25 -5.83 18.80
C GLU A 348 -16.57 -5.19 17.58
N LEU A 349 -17.12 -4.10 17.04
CA LEU A 349 -16.55 -3.44 15.85
C LEU A 349 -15.29 -2.64 16.16
N GLU A 350 -15.18 -2.08 17.36
CA GLU A 350 -13.93 -1.48 17.82
C GLU A 350 -12.83 -2.54 17.92
N THR A 351 -13.15 -3.70 18.46
CA THR A 351 -12.21 -4.81 18.58
C THR A 351 -11.77 -5.33 17.20
N TYR A 352 -12.66 -5.32 16.20
CA TYR A 352 -12.32 -5.87 14.88
C TYR A 352 -11.65 -4.87 13.93
N PHE A 353 -11.95 -3.58 14.02
CA PHE A 353 -11.45 -2.62 13.03
C PHE A 353 -10.64 -1.49 13.65
N LEU A 354 -11.09 -0.87 14.75
CA LEU A 354 -10.41 0.26 15.34
C LEU A 354 -9.07 -0.17 15.96
N VAL A 355 -9.09 -1.14 16.88
CA VAL A 355 -7.88 -1.58 17.59
C VAL A 355 -6.85 -2.21 16.64
N PRO A 356 -7.22 -3.18 15.77
CA PRO A 356 -6.27 -3.74 14.82
C PRO A 356 -5.78 -2.72 13.79
N GLY A 357 -6.63 -1.77 13.34
CA GLY A 357 -6.23 -0.70 12.44
C GLY A 357 -5.17 0.20 13.04
N ILE A 358 -5.34 0.65 14.29
CA ILE A 358 -4.33 1.43 15.00
C ILE A 358 -3.02 0.62 15.17
N ALA A 359 -3.12 -0.63 15.61
CA ALA A 359 -1.95 -1.50 15.80
C ALA A 359 -1.19 -1.70 14.49
N PHE A 360 -1.91 -1.94 13.39
CA PHE A 360 -1.35 -2.08 12.05
C PHE A 360 -0.58 -0.82 11.63
N GLY A 361 -1.20 0.36 11.73
CA GLY A 361 -0.54 1.62 11.39
C GLY A 361 0.70 1.91 12.25
N LEU A 362 0.65 1.65 13.56
CA LEU A 362 1.79 1.85 14.45
C LEU A 362 2.97 0.94 14.10
N VAL A 363 2.70 -0.35 13.80
CA VAL A 363 3.77 -1.28 13.38
C VAL A 363 4.41 -0.84 12.08
N TRP A 364 3.62 -0.35 11.12
CA TRP A 364 4.15 0.21 9.88
C TRP A 364 5.04 1.43 10.12
N VAL A 365 4.63 2.38 10.98
CA VAL A 365 5.44 3.56 11.33
C VAL A 365 6.76 3.16 11.98
N ILE A 366 6.73 2.17 12.87
CA ILE A 366 7.94 1.70 13.59
C ILE A 366 8.89 0.95 12.64
N GLY A 367 8.34 0.15 11.73
CA GLY A 367 9.14 -0.75 10.89
C GLY A 367 9.55 -0.19 9.53
N SER A 368 8.97 0.92 9.07
CA SER A 368 9.25 1.49 7.75
C SER A 368 10.29 2.62 7.82
N ASN A 369 11.18 2.68 6.84
CA ASN A 369 12.07 3.83 6.61
C ASN A 369 11.30 5.13 6.28
N VAL A 370 10.09 5.02 5.74
CA VAL A 370 9.22 6.18 5.43
C VAL A 370 8.64 6.84 6.69
N GLY A 371 8.74 6.17 7.86
CA GLY A 371 8.38 6.72 9.17
C GLY A 371 6.89 7.07 9.30
N HIS A 372 6.60 8.28 9.81
CA HIS A 372 5.22 8.72 10.11
C HIS A 372 4.28 8.76 8.89
N ARG A 373 4.82 8.90 7.67
CA ARG A 373 4.02 8.98 6.44
C ARG A 373 3.26 7.68 6.12
N VAL A 374 3.70 6.54 6.65
CA VAL A 374 3.00 5.25 6.46
C VAL A 374 1.91 4.98 7.49
N ALA A 375 1.64 5.89 8.43
CA ALA A 375 0.51 5.78 9.34
C ALA A 375 -0.84 5.67 8.60
N ASN A 376 -0.92 6.18 7.37
CA ASN A 376 -2.08 6.05 6.48
C ASN A 376 -2.43 4.60 6.12
N MET A 377 -1.54 3.63 6.34
CA MET A 377 -1.87 2.20 6.22
C MET A 377 -3.02 1.77 7.15
N SER A 378 -3.24 2.48 8.26
CA SER A 378 -4.37 2.22 9.17
C SER A 378 -5.72 2.68 8.61
N PHE A 379 -5.74 3.61 7.66
CA PHE A 379 -6.94 4.36 7.28
C PHE A 379 -8.06 3.46 6.77
N LEU A 380 -7.78 2.46 5.96
CA LEU A 380 -8.83 1.56 5.46
C LEU A 380 -9.67 0.96 6.60
N MET A 381 -9.02 0.43 7.63
CA MET A 381 -9.73 -0.20 8.74
C MET A 381 -10.43 0.82 9.63
N LEU A 382 -9.79 1.97 9.86
CA LEU A 382 -10.36 3.06 10.66
C LEU A 382 -11.56 3.68 9.96
N ASP A 383 -11.52 3.84 8.63
CA ASP A 383 -12.65 4.34 7.85
C ASP A 383 -13.85 3.37 7.86
N ILE A 384 -13.59 2.05 7.76
CA ILE A 384 -14.64 1.03 7.90
C ILE A 384 -15.32 1.17 9.27
N TRP A 385 -14.55 1.29 10.36
CA TRP A 385 -15.06 1.55 11.69
C TRP A 385 -15.86 2.87 11.74
N GLY A 386 -15.28 3.97 11.26
CA GLY A 386 -15.90 5.30 11.28
C GLY A 386 -17.19 5.38 10.48
N ILE A 387 -17.22 4.83 9.25
CA ILE A 387 -18.43 4.77 8.41
C ILE A 387 -19.52 3.99 9.14
N HIS A 388 -19.19 2.84 9.68
CA HIS A 388 -20.18 2.04 10.42
C HIS A 388 -20.73 2.79 11.63
N PHE A 389 -19.84 3.35 12.47
CA PHE A 389 -20.23 4.08 13.69
C PHE A 389 -21.12 5.28 13.37
N VAL A 390 -20.68 6.15 12.44
CA VAL A 390 -21.44 7.36 12.04
C VAL A 390 -22.80 6.99 11.46
N ARG A 391 -22.85 6.01 10.57
CA ARG A 391 -24.11 5.54 9.96
C ARG A 391 -25.09 5.02 11.00
N ARG A 392 -24.64 4.20 11.92
CA ARG A 392 -25.48 3.63 12.99
C ARG A 392 -26.01 4.69 13.93
N LEU A 393 -25.16 5.63 14.35
CA LEU A 393 -25.54 6.74 15.24
C LEU A 393 -26.70 7.53 14.67
N PHE A 394 -26.63 7.91 13.39
CA PHE A 394 -27.63 8.75 12.76
C PHE A 394 -28.85 8.00 12.20
N GLN A 395 -28.79 6.68 12.07
CA GLN A 395 -29.88 5.88 11.51
C GLN A 395 -31.19 5.99 12.30
N LYS A 396 -31.11 6.16 13.62
CA LYS A 396 -32.26 6.25 14.55
C LYS A 396 -32.69 7.69 14.84
N GLN A 397 -32.04 8.69 14.23
CA GLN A 397 -32.34 10.11 14.44
C GLN A 397 -33.50 10.61 13.56
N ARG A 398 -34.01 11.81 13.87
CA ARG A 398 -35.04 12.51 13.04
C ARG A 398 -34.50 12.71 11.62
N THR A 399 -35.41 12.82 10.63
CA THR A 399 -35.09 12.82 9.20
C THR A 399 -33.97 13.80 8.83
N ALA A 400 -34.03 15.07 9.24
CA ALA A 400 -32.99 16.04 8.93
C ALA A 400 -31.61 15.64 9.49
N MET A 401 -31.58 15.25 10.78
CA MET A 401 -30.34 14.82 11.43
C MET A 401 -29.81 13.51 10.85
N ARG A 402 -30.69 12.61 10.43
CA ARG A 402 -30.31 11.38 9.75
C ARG A 402 -29.68 11.66 8.39
N ILE A 403 -30.27 12.55 7.58
CA ILE A 403 -29.72 12.92 6.27
C ILE A 403 -28.36 13.61 6.47
N GLY A 404 -28.30 14.67 7.29
CA GLY A 404 -27.07 15.42 7.54
C GLY A 404 -25.95 14.56 8.12
N GLY A 405 -26.28 13.67 9.06
CA GLY A 405 -25.31 12.79 9.70
C GLY A 405 -24.75 11.67 8.78
N HIS A 406 -25.41 11.37 7.67
CA HIS A 406 -24.88 10.41 6.68
C HIS A 406 -23.99 11.07 5.62
N MET A 407 -24.11 12.37 5.41
CA MET A 407 -23.34 13.11 4.39
C MET A 407 -21.82 13.00 4.54
N PRO A 408 -21.21 13.00 5.74
CA PRO A 408 -19.78 12.83 5.89
C PRO A 408 -19.23 11.54 5.25
N ALA A 409 -19.93 10.41 5.43
CA ALA A 409 -19.51 9.14 4.82
C ALA A 409 -19.65 9.16 3.29
N TYR A 410 -20.68 9.83 2.75
CA TYR A 410 -20.80 9.99 1.30
C TYR A 410 -19.74 10.93 0.73
N LEU A 411 -19.43 12.03 1.44
CA LEU A 411 -18.38 12.96 1.02
C LEU A 411 -17.01 12.28 1.03
N LEU A 412 -16.69 11.51 2.08
CA LEU A 412 -15.48 10.70 2.13
C LEU A 412 -15.35 9.83 0.88
N LEU A 413 -16.39 9.03 0.59
CA LEU A 413 -16.36 8.11 -0.57
C LEU A 413 -16.32 8.86 -1.90
N ALA A 414 -16.99 10.00 -2.02
CA ALA A 414 -16.94 10.82 -3.23
C ALA A 414 -15.52 11.34 -3.48
N VAL A 415 -14.85 11.84 -2.44
CA VAL A 415 -13.47 12.33 -2.52
C VAL A 415 -12.51 11.18 -2.84
N LEU A 416 -12.62 10.04 -2.16
CA LEU A 416 -11.81 8.85 -2.47
C LEU A 416 -12.05 8.39 -3.92
N GLY A 417 -13.30 8.42 -4.39
CA GLY A 417 -13.63 8.09 -5.78
C GLY A 417 -12.99 9.07 -6.77
N ILE A 418 -13.04 10.36 -6.48
CA ILE A 418 -12.40 11.39 -7.33
C ILE A 418 -10.89 11.12 -7.41
N ILE A 419 -10.24 10.91 -6.28
CA ILE A 419 -8.80 10.59 -6.26
C ILE A 419 -8.54 9.31 -7.04
N ARG A 420 -9.27 8.25 -6.75
CA ARG A 420 -9.06 6.94 -7.35
C ARG A 420 -9.18 6.93 -8.87
N PHE A 421 -10.09 7.71 -9.44
CA PHE A 421 -10.35 7.73 -10.87
C PHE A 421 -9.57 8.81 -11.63
N PHE A 422 -9.27 9.94 -11.01
CA PHE A 422 -8.70 11.10 -11.72
C PHE A 422 -7.27 11.44 -11.31
N ASP A 423 -6.84 11.08 -10.10
CA ASP A 423 -5.44 11.25 -9.70
C ASP A 423 -4.60 10.09 -10.24
N VAL A 424 -3.46 10.42 -10.84
CA VAL A 424 -2.53 9.44 -11.38
C VAL A 424 -1.20 9.58 -10.66
N TYR A 425 -0.73 8.47 -10.11
CA TYR A 425 0.54 8.45 -9.41
C TYR A 425 1.70 8.64 -10.40
N ARG A 426 2.47 9.71 -10.20
CA ARG A 426 3.69 10.04 -10.97
C ARG A 426 3.52 10.03 -12.50
N ASP A 427 2.36 10.48 -12.99
CA ASP A 427 2.10 10.67 -14.42
C ASP A 427 1.27 11.95 -14.64
N GLY A 428 0.79 12.18 -15.85
CA GLY A 428 -0.05 13.32 -16.21
C GLY A 428 -1.49 13.23 -15.67
N VAL A 429 -2.26 14.26 -15.97
CA VAL A 429 -3.72 14.25 -15.73
C VAL A 429 -4.37 13.23 -16.66
N VAL A 430 -5.33 12.44 -16.16
CA VAL A 430 -5.98 11.36 -16.96
C VAL A 430 -6.41 11.80 -18.36
N SER A 431 -6.88 13.05 -18.50
CA SER A 431 -7.29 13.60 -19.80
C SER A 431 -6.13 13.81 -20.80
N GLU A 432 -4.89 13.84 -20.34
CA GLU A 432 -3.67 14.02 -21.14
C GLU A 432 -3.01 12.69 -21.51
N LEU A 433 -3.40 11.60 -20.83
CA LEU A 433 -2.87 10.25 -21.03
C LEU A 433 -3.52 9.60 -22.26
N SER A 434 -3.13 10.04 -23.45
CA SER A 434 -3.75 9.66 -24.73
C SER A 434 -2.96 8.62 -25.52
N SER A 435 -1.67 8.42 -25.20
CA SER A 435 -0.80 7.52 -25.96
C SER A 435 -0.64 6.19 -25.24
N ARG A 436 -0.97 5.12 -25.96
CA ARG A 436 -0.83 3.75 -25.45
C ARG A 436 0.58 3.24 -25.71
N VAL A 437 1.27 2.83 -24.67
CA VAL A 437 2.58 2.17 -24.79
C VAL A 437 2.41 0.83 -25.48
N SER A 438 3.20 0.56 -26.50
CA SER A 438 3.09 -0.62 -27.38
C SER A 438 4.08 -1.73 -27.02
N SER A 439 5.17 -1.43 -26.29
CA SER A 439 6.24 -2.38 -26.01
C SER A 439 6.75 -2.27 -24.56
N GLY A 440 7.52 -3.27 -24.13
CA GLY A 440 8.12 -3.32 -22.80
C GLY A 440 7.14 -3.67 -21.69
N VAL A 441 7.61 -3.60 -20.44
CA VAL A 441 6.82 -3.99 -19.25
C VAL A 441 5.59 -3.12 -19.04
N MET A 442 5.59 -1.90 -19.61
CA MET A 442 4.48 -0.95 -19.58
C MET A 442 3.50 -1.12 -20.73
N ALA A 443 3.68 -2.11 -21.62
CA ALA A 443 2.79 -2.29 -22.77
C ALA A 443 1.31 -2.36 -22.34
N GLY A 444 0.47 -1.65 -23.09
CA GLY A 444 -0.97 -1.56 -22.81
C GLY A 444 -1.40 -0.43 -21.88
N ILE A 445 -0.47 0.29 -21.26
CA ILE A 445 -0.73 1.44 -20.39
C ILE A 445 -0.78 2.73 -21.23
N TYR A 446 -1.72 3.62 -20.87
CA TYR A 446 -1.85 4.94 -21.46
C TYR A 446 -1.10 5.98 -20.62
N THR A 447 -0.29 6.82 -21.27
CA THR A 447 0.49 7.91 -20.67
C THR A 447 0.53 9.14 -21.60
N GLU A 448 1.28 10.18 -21.25
CA GLU A 448 1.53 11.32 -22.15
C GLU A 448 2.31 10.88 -23.39
N ALA A 449 2.03 11.47 -24.56
CA ALA A 449 2.62 11.05 -25.83
C ALA A 449 4.15 11.11 -25.84
N GLN A 450 4.73 12.19 -25.31
CA GLN A 450 6.17 12.35 -25.22
C GLN A 450 6.81 11.28 -24.32
N ARG A 451 6.13 10.94 -23.24
CA ARG A 451 6.60 9.96 -22.27
C ARG A 451 6.56 8.54 -22.82
N ALA A 452 5.48 8.21 -23.56
CA ALA A 452 5.37 6.94 -24.28
C ALA A 452 6.49 6.77 -25.31
N ASP A 453 6.69 7.76 -26.17
CA ASP A 453 7.74 7.75 -27.19
C ASP A 453 9.14 7.63 -26.59
N THR A 454 9.42 8.38 -25.51
CA THR A 454 10.72 8.30 -24.83
C THR A 454 10.94 6.91 -24.22
N TYR A 455 9.93 6.35 -23.55
CA TYR A 455 10.01 5.01 -22.98
C TYR A 455 10.27 3.94 -24.04
N GLU A 456 9.51 3.95 -25.14
CA GLU A 456 9.65 2.96 -26.23
C GLU A 456 11.02 3.04 -26.91
N ARG A 457 11.55 4.26 -27.14
CA ARG A 457 12.91 4.44 -27.65
C ARG A 457 13.98 3.87 -26.71
N ILE A 458 13.81 4.02 -25.40
CA ILE A 458 14.73 3.45 -24.43
C ILE A 458 14.62 1.92 -24.43
N VAL A 459 13.41 1.35 -24.46
CA VAL A 459 13.20 -0.10 -24.56
C VAL A 459 13.91 -0.68 -25.80
N GLU A 460 13.86 0.00 -26.93
CA GLU A 460 14.57 -0.40 -28.14
C GLU A 460 16.10 -0.40 -27.93
N VAL A 461 16.64 0.64 -27.28
CA VAL A 461 18.06 0.71 -26.93
C VAL A 461 18.46 -0.43 -26.01
N LEU A 462 17.67 -0.70 -24.95
CA LEU A 462 17.93 -1.79 -24.01
C LEU A 462 18.00 -3.15 -24.74
N ARG A 463 17.07 -3.42 -25.64
CA ARG A 463 17.01 -4.67 -26.40
C ARG A 463 18.14 -4.84 -27.42
N THR A 464 18.67 -3.72 -27.95
CA THR A 464 19.72 -3.75 -29.00
C THR A 464 21.12 -3.61 -28.43
N GLU A 465 21.28 -2.91 -27.32
CA GLU A 465 22.59 -2.57 -26.75
C GLU A 465 22.95 -3.38 -25.51
N THR A 466 22.06 -4.27 -25.02
CA THR A 466 22.39 -5.15 -23.90
C THR A 466 22.13 -6.61 -24.24
N ALA A 467 22.92 -7.51 -23.65
CA ALA A 467 22.84 -8.96 -23.82
C ALA A 467 22.48 -9.67 -22.52
N ASP A 468 22.05 -10.92 -22.59
CA ASP A 468 21.73 -11.77 -21.42
C ASP A 468 22.96 -12.09 -20.55
N THR A 469 24.15 -11.93 -21.12
CA THR A 469 25.44 -12.05 -20.44
C THR A 469 25.86 -10.77 -19.71
N ASP A 470 25.23 -9.63 -19.99
CA ASP A 470 25.58 -8.36 -19.36
C ASP A 470 25.12 -8.27 -17.91
N THR A 471 25.96 -7.65 -17.09
CA THR A 471 25.64 -7.21 -15.73
C THR A 471 25.43 -5.71 -15.74
N LEU A 472 24.26 -5.26 -15.40
CA LEU A 472 23.81 -3.88 -15.58
C LEU A 472 23.78 -3.11 -14.27
N ALA A 473 24.25 -1.87 -14.29
CA ALA A 473 23.89 -0.86 -13.30
C ALA A 473 23.11 0.28 -13.98
N VAL A 474 21.96 0.63 -13.39
CA VAL A 474 21.11 1.72 -13.88
C VAL A 474 21.01 2.77 -12.82
N LEU A 475 21.19 4.02 -13.21
CA LEU A 475 21.06 5.15 -12.33
C LEU A 475 19.61 5.49 -12.05
N GLY A 476 19.36 5.84 -10.80
CA GLY A 476 18.10 6.39 -10.37
C GLY A 476 17.01 5.34 -10.06
N CYS A 477 15.78 5.86 -9.92
CA CYS A 477 14.59 5.05 -9.65
C CYS A 477 14.02 4.43 -10.94
N ASN A 478 14.80 3.57 -11.57
CA ASN A 478 14.39 2.96 -12.83
C ASN A 478 14.41 1.41 -12.77
N PRO A 479 13.70 0.77 -11.83
CA PRO A 479 13.70 -0.68 -11.69
C PRO A 479 13.20 -1.42 -12.94
N TRP A 480 12.32 -0.79 -13.71
CA TRP A 480 11.76 -1.34 -14.93
C TRP A 480 12.81 -1.72 -15.98
N VAL A 481 13.96 -1.02 -16.01
CA VAL A 481 15.05 -1.30 -16.95
C VAL A 481 15.55 -2.73 -16.80
N TYR A 482 15.65 -3.22 -15.58
CA TYR A 482 16.06 -4.60 -15.33
C TYR A 482 15.05 -5.64 -15.82
N MET A 483 13.80 -5.25 -16.10
CA MET A 483 12.78 -6.14 -16.66
C MET A 483 12.70 -6.05 -18.18
N ASP A 484 13.03 -4.91 -18.78
CA ASP A 484 13.02 -4.69 -20.23
C ASP A 484 14.35 -5.01 -20.91
N SER A 485 15.45 -5.05 -20.13
CA SER A 485 16.75 -5.49 -20.61
C SER A 485 16.89 -7.01 -20.50
N PRO A 486 17.58 -7.68 -21.44
CA PRO A 486 17.99 -9.08 -21.28
C PRO A 486 19.04 -9.27 -20.18
N GLY A 487 19.86 -8.25 -19.87
CA GLY A 487 20.93 -8.32 -18.87
C GLY A 487 20.44 -8.45 -17.43
N ARG A 488 21.37 -8.77 -16.52
CA ARG A 488 21.12 -9.04 -15.10
C ARG A 488 21.44 -7.83 -14.24
N CYS A 489 20.80 -7.71 -13.07
CA CYS A 489 21.06 -6.63 -12.13
C CYS A 489 22.44 -6.79 -11.46
N GLY A 490 23.28 -5.74 -11.58
CA GLY A 490 24.62 -5.64 -11.00
C GLY A 490 24.70 -4.68 -9.80
N SER A 491 23.58 -4.26 -9.20
CA SER A 491 23.60 -3.41 -8.02
C SER A 491 22.96 -4.10 -6.81
N TYR A 492 23.28 -3.65 -5.60
CA TYR A 492 22.74 -4.20 -4.35
C TYR A 492 21.22 -3.96 -4.19
N ILE A 493 20.65 -3.07 -5.00
CA ILE A 493 19.22 -2.74 -5.04
C ILE A 493 18.84 -2.31 -6.46
N THR A 494 17.59 -2.53 -6.87
CA THR A 494 17.07 -2.01 -8.14
C THR A 494 16.63 -0.56 -8.06
N TRP A 495 16.60 0.01 -6.86
CA TRP A 495 16.20 1.37 -6.54
C TRP A 495 17.38 2.14 -5.95
N THR A 496 18.13 2.84 -6.76
CA THR A 496 19.43 3.42 -6.38
C THR A 496 19.38 4.93 -6.11
N ILE A 497 18.33 5.44 -5.46
CA ILE A 497 18.16 6.89 -5.20
C ILE A 497 19.27 7.46 -4.31
N HIS A 498 19.60 6.76 -3.23
CA HIS A 498 20.49 7.25 -2.18
C HIS A 498 21.77 6.41 -2.07
N SER A 499 22.16 5.75 -3.18
CA SER A 499 23.37 4.92 -3.19
C SER A 499 24.61 5.77 -2.94
N GLU A 500 25.43 5.32 -2.00
CA GLU A 500 26.74 5.90 -1.75
C GLU A 500 27.84 5.06 -2.42
N LYS A 501 28.91 5.72 -2.89
CA LYS A 501 30.09 5.04 -3.47
C LYS A 501 30.65 3.98 -2.53
N THR A 502 30.68 4.26 -1.24
CA THR A 502 31.15 3.36 -0.19
C THR A 502 30.34 2.06 -0.12
N VAL A 503 29.02 2.13 -0.27
CA VAL A 503 28.12 0.95 -0.22
C VAL A 503 28.27 0.14 -1.50
N LEU A 504 28.32 0.80 -2.66
CA LEU A 504 28.54 0.13 -3.96
C LEU A 504 29.89 -0.58 -4.00
N ASN A 505 30.99 0.07 -3.59
CA ASN A 505 32.32 -0.53 -3.55
C ASN A 505 32.32 -1.76 -2.64
N LYS A 506 31.74 -1.66 -1.44
CA LYS A 506 31.63 -2.78 -0.50
C LYS A 506 30.81 -3.94 -1.08
N TYR A 507 29.78 -3.64 -1.88
CA TYR A 507 29.01 -4.65 -2.57
C TYR A 507 29.85 -5.36 -3.63
N TYR A 508 30.59 -4.63 -4.46
CA TYR A 508 31.44 -5.18 -5.52
C TYR A 508 32.67 -5.90 -5.00
N GLU A 509 33.28 -5.44 -3.90
CA GLU A 509 34.35 -6.17 -3.21
C GLU A 509 33.88 -7.53 -2.71
N ARG A 510 32.62 -7.62 -2.25
CA ARG A 510 32.05 -8.86 -1.72
C ARG A 510 31.51 -9.78 -2.83
N PHE A 511 31.05 -9.21 -3.92
CA PHE A 511 30.44 -9.90 -5.06
C PHE A 511 31.05 -9.42 -6.39
N PRO A 512 32.30 -9.82 -6.70
CA PRO A 512 32.97 -9.39 -7.94
C PRO A 512 32.19 -9.74 -9.21
N GLU A 513 31.41 -10.83 -9.19
CA GLU A 513 30.52 -11.24 -10.28
C GLU A 513 29.36 -10.29 -10.54
N LYS A 514 29.14 -9.32 -9.66
CA LYS A 514 28.10 -8.29 -9.78
C LYS A 514 28.63 -6.95 -10.25
N VAL A 515 29.94 -6.81 -10.45
CA VAL A 515 30.51 -5.61 -11.07
C VAL A 515 29.87 -5.41 -12.44
N PRO A 516 29.24 -4.24 -12.69
CA PRO A 516 28.56 -4.04 -13.96
C PRO A 516 29.55 -3.92 -15.11
N ASN A 517 29.36 -4.67 -16.18
CA ASN A 517 30.07 -4.43 -17.43
C ASN A 517 29.36 -3.39 -18.32
N VAL A 518 28.10 -3.03 -17.96
CA VAL A 518 27.33 -1.98 -18.64
C VAL A 518 26.66 -1.08 -17.59
N ILE A 519 26.89 0.23 -17.70
CA ILE A 519 26.23 1.24 -16.88
C ILE A 519 25.37 2.11 -17.79
N LEU A 520 24.10 2.34 -17.42
CA LEU A 520 23.12 3.07 -18.20
C LEU A 520 22.67 4.33 -17.48
N LEU A 521 22.70 5.47 -18.19
CA LEU A 521 22.10 6.73 -17.77
C LEU A 521 20.89 7.02 -18.67
N LEU A 522 19.73 7.13 -18.07
CA LEU A 522 18.49 7.39 -18.81
C LEU A 522 18.26 8.89 -18.99
N PRO A 523 17.54 9.31 -20.06
CA PRO A 523 17.19 10.70 -20.26
C PRO A 523 16.22 11.19 -19.18
N PRO A 524 16.41 12.42 -18.63
CA PRO A 524 15.60 12.96 -17.53
C PRO A 524 14.12 13.17 -17.89
N GLU A 525 13.79 13.26 -19.18
CA GLU A 525 12.42 13.46 -19.66
C GLU A 525 11.48 12.32 -19.25
N LEU A 526 12.00 11.12 -19.05
CA LEU A 526 11.21 9.99 -18.58
C LEU A 526 10.73 10.17 -17.14
N GLY A 527 11.52 10.84 -16.31
CA GLY A 527 11.18 11.19 -14.94
C GLY A 527 10.25 12.40 -14.80
N ALA A 528 9.97 13.12 -15.93
CA ALA A 528 9.09 14.28 -15.92
C ALA A 528 7.61 13.86 -15.98
N TYR A 529 6.77 14.44 -15.12
CA TYR A 529 5.32 14.23 -15.13
C TYR A 529 4.56 15.45 -14.63
N THR A 530 3.30 15.58 -15.04
CA THR A 530 2.41 16.66 -14.60
C THR A 530 1.40 16.10 -13.60
N SER A 531 1.46 16.54 -12.35
CA SER A 531 0.49 16.09 -11.36
C SER A 531 -0.79 16.91 -11.37
N TRP A 532 -1.89 16.24 -11.06
CA TRP A 532 -3.18 16.87 -10.89
C TRP A 532 -3.26 17.66 -9.56
N ARG A 533 -4.24 18.59 -9.46
CA ARG A 533 -4.45 19.47 -8.30
C ARG A 533 -4.58 18.72 -6.97
N PHE A 534 -4.99 17.48 -7.01
CA PHE A 534 -5.26 16.64 -5.85
C PHE A 534 -4.25 15.50 -5.68
N SER A 535 -3.20 15.51 -6.49
CA SER A 535 -2.10 14.56 -6.36
C SER A 535 -1.39 14.69 -5.00
N SER A 536 -0.89 13.60 -4.49
CA SER A 536 -0.01 13.56 -3.31
C SER A 536 1.25 14.41 -3.47
N HIS A 537 1.66 14.70 -4.71
CA HIS A 537 2.81 15.53 -5.07
C HIS A 537 2.46 17.03 -5.22
N GLY A 538 1.18 17.40 -5.11
CA GLY A 538 0.69 18.74 -5.42
C GLY A 538 0.50 18.97 -6.93
N ALA A 539 -0.22 20.04 -7.31
CA ALA A 539 -0.43 20.39 -8.72
C ALA A 539 0.82 21.01 -9.33
N GLY A 540 1.17 20.61 -10.54
CA GLY A 540 2.26 21.19 -11.32
C GLY A 540 3.10 20.14 -12.05
N ARG A 541 4.12 20.62 -12.76
CA ARG A 541 5.11 19.76 -13.42
C ARG A 541 6.22 19.42 -12.44
N HIS A 542 6.52 18.16 -12.32
CA HIS A 542 7.59 17.61 -11.49
C HIS A 542 8.63 16.94 -12.38
N VAL A 543 9.88 16.98 -11.96
CA VAL A 543 11.00 16.27 -12.61
C VAL A 543 11.75 15.54 -11.49
N GLU A 544 11.92 14.24 -11.63
CA GLU A 544 12.76 13.45 -10.73
C GLU A 544 14.20 13.44 -11.23
N GLU A 545 14.99 14.40 -10.77
CA GLU A 545 16.43 14.48 -11.04
C GLU A 545 17.22 13.83 -9.91
N GLN A 546 18.28 13.11 -10.26
CA GLN A 546 19.15 12.42 -9.31
C GLN A 546 20.63 12.68 -9.62
N PRO A 547 21.08 13.94 -9.55
CA PRO A 547 22.42 14.34 -10.01
C PRO A 547 23.57 13.73 -9.21
N GLU A 548 23.37 13.47 -7.92
CA GLU A 548 24.44 12.92 -7.05
C GLU A 548 24.84 11.51 -7.46
N LEU A 549 23.85 10.66 -7.75
CA LEU A 549 24.07 9.28 -8.15
C LEU A 549 24.68 9.19 -9.55
N GLU A 550 24.27 10.06 -10.47
CA GLU A 550 24.85 10.18 -11.81
C GLU A 550 26.35 10.45 -11.71
N GLY A 551 26.78 11.31 -10.79
CA GLY A 551 28.20 11.59 -10.54
C GLY A 551 28.98 10.34 -10.10
N ILE A 552 28.41 9.52 -9.21
CA ILE A 552 29.07 8.31 -8.66
C ILE A 552 29.35 7.29 -9.76
N LEU A 553 28.35 6.93 -10.57
CA LEU A 553 28.56 5.91 -11.59
C LEU A 553 29.36 6.40 -12.80
N LYS A 554 29.28 7.71 -13.13
CA LYS A 554 30.22 8.31 -14.08
C LYS A 554 31.65 8.20 -13.59
N GLN A 555 31.91 8.48 -12.33
CA GLN A 555 33.23 8.37 -11.74
C GLN A 555 33.73 6.92 -11.77
N ILE A 556 32.90 5.92 -11.42
CA ILE A 556 33.26 4.49 -11.53
C ILE A 556 33.60 4.14 -12.98
N ALA A 557 32.77 4.57 -13.94
CA ALA A 557 33.00 4.29 -15.35
C ALA A 557 34.30 4.91 -15.90
N GLU A 558 34.65 6.12 -15.46
CA GLU A 558 35.88 6.80 -15.85
C GLU A 558 37.12 6.19 -15.20
N GLU A 559 37.06 5.87 -13.90
CA GLU A 559 38.16 5.23 -13.15
C GLU A 559 38.49 3.83 -13.69
N GLU A 560 37.48 3.05 -14.08
CA GLU A 560 37.60 1.69 -14.60
C GLU A 560 37.79 1.64 -16.13
N GLY A 561 37.85 2.79 -16.81
CA GLY A 561 38.16 2.88 -18.24
C GLY A 561 37.07 2.38 -19.18
N TYR A 562 35.80 2.54 -18.84
CA TYR A 562 34.67 2.20 -19.70
C TYR A 562 34.61 3.09 -20.94
N VAL A 563 34.12 2.53 -22.05
CA VAL A 563 33.86 3.28 -23.28
C VAL A 563 32.45 3.88 -23.20
N ARG A 564 32.37 5.21 -23.36
CA ARG A 564 31.11 5.93 -23.40
C ARG A 564 30.55 5.95 -24.83
N THR A 565 29.30 5.56 -24.98
CA THR A 565 28.49 5.75 -26.20
C THR A 565 27.18 6.40 -25.84
N GLU A 566 26.46 6.96 -26.84
CA GLU A 566 25.14 7.55 -26.61
C GLU A 566 24.20 7.17 -27.76
N LYS A 567 23.02 6.67 -27.42
CA LYS A 567 22.01 6.25 -28.38
C LYS A 567 20.61 6.64 -27.89
N ASN A 568 19.89 7.38 -28.73
CA ASN A 568 18.52 7.86 -28.42
C ASN A 568 18.40 8.56 -27.05
N GLY A 569 19.41 9.31 -26.62
CA GLY A 569 19.46 10.01 -25.33
C GLY A 569 19.86 9.12 -24.14
N VAL A 570 20.07 7.84 -24.34
CA VAL A 570 20.64 6.92 -23.34
C VAL A 570 22.15 6.96 -23.43
N VAL A 571 22.82 7.29 -22.33
CA VAL A 571 24.28 7.17 -22.24
C VAL A 571 24.62 5.78 -21.72
N ILE A 572 25.49 5.10 -22.45
CA ILE A 572 25.92 3.73 -22.18
C ILE A 572 27.41 3.76 -21.93
N TYR A 573 27.83 3.32 -20.76
CA TYR A 573 29.22 3.02 -20.45
C TYR A 573 29.40 1.50 -20.50
N ARG A 574 30.30 1.01 -21.36
CA ARG A 574 30.60 -0.39 -21.52
C ARG A 574 32.07 -0.67 -21.19
N GLN A 575 32.32 -1.66 -20.36
CA GLN A 575 33.68 -2.09 -20.04
C GLN A 575 34.40 -2.56 -21.31
N LYS A 576 35.66 -2.14 -21.51
CA LYS A 576 36.46 -2.62 -22.63
C LYS A 576 36.64 -4.15 -22.49
N GLU A 577 36.30 -4.87 -23.54
CA GLU A 577 36.74 -6.27 -23.61
C GLU A 577 38.28 -6.28 -23.56
N ILE A 578 38.84 -6.84 -22.49
CA ILE A 578 40.27 -7.11 -22.45
C ILE A 578 40.47 -8.27 -23.40
N ASN A 579 40.91 -7.98 -24.63
CA ASN A 579 41.36 -9.03 -25.54
C ASN A 579 42.49 -9.79 -24.83
N GLN A 580 42.22 -11.02 -24.42
CA GLN A 580 43.20 -11.94 -23.81
C GLN A 580 44.30 -12.36 -24.77
N TYR A 581 44.55 -11.60 -25.84
CA TYR A 581 45.50 -11.90 -26.91
C TYR A 581 46.51 -10.78 -27.17
N ASP A 582 46.87 -9.97 -26.14
CA ASP A 582 48.10 -9.15 -26.25
C ASP A 582 49.19 -9.63 -25.27
#